data_b91531f558fae2b8ffca6e5d0d5e7e84
#
_entry.id   b91531f558fae2b8ffca6e5d0d5e7e84
#
_cell.length_a   1.000
_cell.length_b   1.000
_cell.length_c   1.000
_cell.angle_alpha   90.00
_cell.angle_beta   90.00
_cell.angle_gamma   90.00
#
_symmetry.space_group_name_H-M   'P 1'
#
loop_
_entity.id
_entity.type
_entity.pdbx_description
1 polymer ?
#
loop_
_entity_poly.entity_id
_entity_poly.type
_entity_poly.pdbx_seq_one_letter_code
_entity_poly.pdbx_strand_id
1 'polypeptide(L)'
;MSAKPDGARHCLVFRDKLLLPSEGFIPTHYRGFDRLQPVYVANRFGWRADELDGPKLATGRGPIGRFLFKQTGHVDLGPMRAFDPVALHAHFGRGGALALPLARQLGLPLYVTYHGGDATKNTHQRQRLIPTIYQRRLAALQDYARAFLCVSDFVARRLADQGFPRDKLVTHYIGIDCSRLEAPQARTGPYLFAGRLTGKKGVDVLLAAMRRLQAAGHVVPRLDIAGAGPDEALLRAAADGLDKVRFLGWQTPDALAKLMARATAVVVPSREAADGDCEGLPTVVLEAIRAGAPVIATRHAGIPEIITHEVSGLLAPENDADALAALLQQAIDNAAHLPSFVSAAQRRLTTDFDAQTQSRRLQQILLGHS
;
A
#
# COMPACT_ATOMS: atom_id res chain seq x y z
N MET A 1 -3.07 -10.42 -35.27
CA MET A 1 -2.49 -11.57 -34.55
C MET A 1 -0.99 -11.36 -34.52
N SER A 2 -0.46 -10.77 -33.44
CA SER A 2 0.99 -10.58 -33.25
C SER A 2 1.59 -11.91 -32.79
N ALA A 3 2.68 -12.32 -33.40
CA ALA A 3 3.37 -13.58 -33.09
C ALA A 3 3.78 -13.63 -31.62
N LYS A 4 3.58 -14.82 -30.98
CA LYS A 4 4.12 -15.12 -29.65
C LYS A 4 5.64 -14.91 -29.68
N PRO A 5 6.23 -14.17 -28.74
CA PRO A 5 7.66 -14.30 -28.52
C PRO A 5 7.90 -15.73 -28.01
N ASP A 6 8.78 -16.47 -28.69
CA ASP A 6 9.14 -17.84 -28.37
C ASP A 6 9.58 -17.94 -26.90
N GLY A 7 8.86 -18.79 -26.10
CA GLY A 7 9.28 -19.21 -24.77
C GLY A 7 8.82 -18.36 -23.57
N ALA A 8 8.04 -17.30 -23.74
CA ALA A 8 7.58 -16.48 -22.61
C ALA A 8 6.51 -17.22 -21.80
N ARG A 9 6.80 -17.52 -20.51
CA ARG A 9 5.85 -18.07 -19.54
C ARG A 9 4.95 -16.94 -19.02
N HIS A 10 3.70 -17.23 -18.67
CA HIS A 10 2.74 -16.23 -18.20
C HIS A 10 2.33 -16.47 -16.75
N CYS A 11 1.94 -15.40 -16.06
CA CYS A 11 1.21 -15.49 -14.81
C CYS A 11 -0.12 -14.74 -14.92
N LEU A 12 -1.19 -15.32 -14.38
CA LEU A 12 -2.47 -14.62 -14.26
C LEU A 12 -2.43 -13.69 -13.05
N VAL A 13 -2.78 -12.44 -13.24
CA VAL A 13 -2.87 -11.41 -12.17
C VAL A 13 -4.33 -11.07 -11.94
N PHE A 14 -4.87 -11.46 -10.78
CA PHE A 14 -6.30 -11.33 -10.51
C PHE A 14 -6.61 -10.22 -9.50
N ARG A 15 -7.62 -9.41 -9.83
CA ARG A 15 -8.25 -8.45 -8.92
C ARG A 15 -9.74 -8.26 -9.29
N ASP A 16 -10.68 -8.24 -8.31
CA ASP A 16 -12.13 -8.06 -8.56
C ASP A 16 -12.41 -6.77 -9.35
N LYS A 17 -11.83 -5.65 -8.90
CA LYS A 17 -11.82 -4.36 -9.62
C LYS A 17 -10.38 -3.91 -9.75
N LEU A 18 -9.78 -4.08 -10.90
CA LEU A 18 -8.35 -3.81 -11.12
C LEU A 18 -8.12 -2.35 -11.51
N LEU A 19 -7.11 -1.74 -10.88
CA LEU A 19 -6.70 -0.34 -11.05
C LEU A 19 -7.75 0.69 -10.66
N LEU A 20 -8.15 0.66 -9.40
CA LEU A 20 -8.76 1.80 -8.74
C LEU A 20 -7.72 2.93 -8.55
N PRO A 21 -8.15 4.18 -8.30
CA PRO A 21 -7.22 5.33 -8.18
C PRO A 21 -6.06 5.12 -7.19
N SER A 22 -6.28 4.36 -6.12
CA SER A 22 -5.28 4.05 -5.08
C SER A 22 -4.44 2.80 -5.35
N GLU A 23 -4.60 2.12 -6.49
CA GLU A 23 -3.96 0.83 -6.79
C GLU A 23 -2.79 0.95 -7.80
N GLY A 24 -2.21 2.14 -7.97
CA GLY A 24 -1.08 2.38 -8.88
C GLY A 24 0.18 1.55 -8.59
N PHE A 25 0.28 0.99 -7.39
CA PHE A 25 1.36 0.07 -7.02
C PHE A 25 1.25 -1.30 -7.70
N ILE A 26 0.04 -1.76 -8.10
CA ILE A 26 -0.13 -3.09 -8.71
C ILE A 26 0.70 -3.27 -9.98
N PRO A 27 0.66 -2.37 -10.99
CA PRO A 27 1.52 -2.50 -12.15
C PRO A 27 3.02 -2.54 -11.82
N THR A 28 3.44 -1.81 -10.78
CA THR A 28 4.84 -1.74 -10.37
C THR A 28 5.39 -3.10 -9.94
N HIS A 29 4.57 -3.97 -9.36
CA HIS A 29 4.98 -5.33 -8.97
C HIS A 29 5.50 -6.17 -10.15
N TYR A 30 5.08 -5.88 -11.39
CA TYR A 30 5.37 -6.73 -12.57
C TYR A 30 6.33 -6.10 -13.57
N ARG A 31 6.68 -4.81 -13.43
CA ARG A 31 7.53 -4.08 -14.38
C ARG A 31 8.96 -4.62 -14.52
N GLY A 32 9.46 -5.29 -13.49
CA GLY A 32 10.79 -5.90 -13.51
C GLY A 32 10.81 -7.37 -13.92
N PHE A 33 9.69 -7.92 -14.40
CA PHE A 33 9.63 -9.29 -14.87
C PHE A 33 10.36 -9.44 -16.20
N ASP A 34 11.25 -10.44 -16.26
CA ASP A 34 12.05 -10.79 -17.44
C ASP A 34 11.77 -12.22 -17.95
N ARG A 35 11.21 -13.09 -17.08
CA ARG A 35 10.92 -14.50 -17.37
C ARG A 35 9.42 -14.81 -17.36
N LEU A 36 8.60 -13.95 -16.81
CA LEU A 36 7.14 -14.05 -16.78
C LEU A 36 6.51 -12.83 -17.42
N GLN A 37 5.38 -13.04 -18.08
CA GLN A 37 4.54 -11.95 -18.58
C GLN A 37 3.21 -11.96 -17.84
N PRO A 38 2.75 -10.80 -17.28
CA PRO A 38 1.48 -10.73 -16.60
C PRO A 38 0.31 -10.74 -17.60
N VAL A 39 -0.72 -11.53 -17.31
CA VAL A 39 -2.02 -11.50 -17.98
C VAL A 39 -3.04 -11.05 -16.94
N TYR A 40 -3.61 -9.89 -17.12
CA TYR A 40 -4.48 -9.27 -16.13
C TYR A 40 -5.91 -9.79 -16.25
N VAL A 41 -6.43 -10.34 -15.16
CA VAL A 41 -7.77 -10.93 -15.06
C VAL A 41 -8.58 -10.14 -14.06
N ALA A 42 -9.72 -9.59 -14.47
CA ALA A 42 -10.56 -8.81 -13.58
C ALA A 42 -12.05 -9.00 -13.86
N ASN A 43 -12.87 -8.81 -12.84
CA ASN A 43 -14.31 -8.71 -13.00
C ASN A 43 -14.72 -7.32 -13.56
N ARG A 44 -13.94 -6.29 -13.23
CA ARG A 44 -14.00 -4.95 -13.83
C ARG A 44 -12.61 -4.34 -13.89
N PHE A 45 -12.30 -3.65 -14.98
CA PHE A 45 -11.13 -2.79 -15.10
C PHE A 45 -11.51 -1.35 -14.73
N GLY A 46 -10.64 -0.66 -14.00
CA GLY A 46 -10.76 0.76 -13.70
C GLY A 46 -10.35 1.64 -14.89
N TRP A 47 -10.49 2.94 -14.73
CA TRP A 47 -10.20 3.93 -15.76
C TRP A 47 -8.69 4.06 -16.11
N ARG A 48 -7.81 3.57 -15.23
CA ARG A 48 -6.36 3.51 -15.49
C ARG A 48 -5.89 2.16 -16.06
N ALA A 49 -6.82 1.33 -16.56
CA ALA A 49 -6.46 0.01 -17.08
C ALA A 49 -5.49 0.06 -18.28
N ASP A 50 -5.42 1.18 -18.98
CA ASP A 50 -4.48 1.39 -20.09
C ASP A 50 -3.01 1.47 -19.63
N GLU A 51 -2.76 1.71 -18.34
CA GLU A 51 -1.42 1.68 -17.75
C GLU A 51 -0.88 0.24 -17.54
N LEU A 52 -1.73 -0.78 -17.71
CA LEU A 52 -1.32 -2.18 -17.63
C LEU A 52 -0.63 -2.61 -18.92
N ASP A 53 0.62 -3.00 -18.77
CA ASP A 53 1.41 -3.58 -19.87
C ASP A 53 1.15 -5.09 -19.92
N GLY A 54 0.24 -5.51 -20.78
CA GLY A 54 -0.13 -6.91 -20.97
C GLY A 54 -1.60 -7.15 -21.31
N PRO A 55 -1.94 -8.40 -21.68
CA PRO A 55 -3.30 -8.82 -22.03
C PRO A 55 -4.27 -8.62 -20.86
N LYS A 56 -5.51 -8.28 -21.18
CA LYS A 56 -6.60 -7.99 -20.22
C LYS A 56 -7.78 -8.92 -20.50
N LEU A 57 -8.17 -9.72 -19.51
CA LEU A 57 -9.26 -10.70 -19.60
C LEU A 57 -10.35 -10.40 -18.57
N ALA A 58 -11.58 -10.27 -19.01
CA ALA A 58 -12.72 -10.10 -18.13
C ALA A 58 -13.29 -11.46 -17.70
N THR A 59 -13.61 -11.63 -16.40
CA THR A 59 -14.18 -12.86 -15.85
C THR A 59 -15.69 -13.03 -16.14
N GLY A 60 -16.37 -12.01 -16.68
CA GLY A 60 -17.79 -12.12 -17.00
C GLY A 60 -18.30 -10.97 -17.84
N ARG A 61 -19.15 -11.30 -18.80
CA ARG A 61 -19.86 -10.32 -19.65
C ARG A 61 -21.14 -9.85 -18.92
N GLY A 62 -21.35 -8.54 -18.87
CA GLY A 62 -22.52 -7.94 -18.27
C GLY A 62 -22.65 -8.13 -16.73
N PRO A 63 -23.70 -7.62 -16.10
CA PRO A 63 -23.92 -7.70 -14.65
C PRO A 63 -24.14 -9.14 -14.15
N ILE A 64 -24.92 -9.93 -14.90
CA ILE A 64 -25.28 -11.32 -14.55
C ILE A 64 -24.03 -12.21 -14.57
N GLY A 65 -23.24 -12.17 -15.65
CA GLY A 65 -22.02 -12.98 -15.75
C GLY A 65 -21.02 -12.65 -14.63
N ARG A 66 -20.87 -11.36 -14.29
CA ARG A 66 -20.05 -10.92 -13.15
C ARG A 66 -20.56 -11.40 -11.80
N PHE A 67 -21.87 -11.44 -11.60
CA PHE A 67 -22.49 -11.98 -10.39
C PHE A 67 -22.26 -13.48 -10.28
N LEU A 68 -22.54 -14.24 -11.36
CA LEU A 68 -22.35 -15.69 -11.42
C LEU A 68 -20.89 -16.06 -11.13
N PHE A 69 -19.93 -15.39 -11.78
CA PHE A 69 -18.52 -15.61 -11.48
C PHE A 69 -18.20 -15.43 -9.98
N LYS A 70 -18.69 -14.38 -9.34
CA LYS A 70 -18.45 -14.16 -7.92
C LYS A 70 -18.99 -15.30 -7.05
N GLN A 71 -20.19 -15.79 -7.33
CA GLN A 71 -20.82 -16.82 -6.52
C GLN A 71 -20.24 -18.21 -6.77
N THR A 72 -20.04 -18.58 -8.01
CA THR A 72 -19.68 -19.94 -8.44
C THR A 72 -18.21 -20.09 -8.83
N GLY A 73 -17.55 -19.01 -9.28
CA GLY A 73 -16.26 -19.05 -9.96
C GLY A 73 -16.34 -19.53 -11.41
N HIS A 74 -17.57 -19.70 -11.95
CA HIS A 74 -17.75 -20.18 -13.31
C HIS A 74 -17.38 -19.08 -14.33
N VAL A 75 -16.49 -19.41 -15.27
CA VAL A 75 -16.02 -18.53 -16.33
C VAL A 75 -15.50 -19.37 -17.49
N ASP A 76 -15.51 -18.82 -18.70
CA ASP A 76 -14.82 -19.43 -19.82
C ASP A 76 -13.30 -19.37 -19.59
N LEU A 77 -12.68 -20.54 -19.46
CA LEU A 77 -11.25 -20.69 -19.22
C LEU A 77 -10.40 -20.68 -20.49
N GLY A 78 -11.02 -20.82 -21.65
CA GLY A 78 -10.33 -20.89 -22.95
C GLY A 78 -9.34 -19.73 -23.18
N PRO A 79 -9.78 -18.47 -22.99
CA PRO A 79 -8.89 -17.33 -23.14
C PRO A 79 -7.67 -17.32 -22.19
N MET A 80 -7.83 -17.88 -20.96
CA MET A 80 -6.73 -17.94 -19.99
C MET A 80 -5.77 -19.08 -20.30
N ARG A 81 -6.28 -20.26 -20.68
CA ARG A 81 -5.48 -21.41 -21.09
C ARG A 81 -4.63 -21.13 -22.32
N ALA A 82 -5.09 -20.25 -23.22
CA ALA A 82 -4.34 -19.87 -24.42
C ALA A 82 -2.97 -19.22 -24.11
N PHE A 83 -2.78 -18.70 -22.88
CA PHE A 83 -1.50 -18.14 -22.42
C PHE A 83 -0.60 -19.17 -21.74
N ASP A 84 -1.04 -20.39 -21.49
CA ASP A 84 -0.30 -21.42 -20.77
C ASP A 84 0.30 -20.88 -19.43
N PRO A 85 -0.54 -20.36 -18.53
CA PRO A 85 -0.05 -19.71 -17.31
C PRO A 85 0.53 -20.73 -16.33
N VAL A 86 1.57 -20.31 -15.59
CA VAL A 86 2.26 -21.16 -14.60
C VAL A 86 1.85 -20.85 -13.16
N ALA A 87 1.22 -19.70 -12.92
CA ALA A 87 0.78 -19.28 -11.61
C ALA A 87 -0.41 -18.32 -11.72
N LEU A 88 -1.19 -18.23 -10.64
CA LEU A 88 -2.20 -17.22 -10.44
C LEU A 88 -1.85 -16.38 -9.20
N HIS A 89 -1.65 -15.07 -9.38
CA HIS A 89 -1.40 -14.12 -8.33
C HIS A 89 -2.61 -13.22 -8.12
N ALA A 90 -3.22 -13.27 -6.94
CA ALA A 90 -4.38 -12.46 -6.60
C ALA A 90 -4.01 -11.35 -5.61
N HIS A 91 -4.57 -10.17 -5.80
CA HIS A 91 -4.41 -9.06 -4.86
C HIS A 91 -5.59 -8.96 -3.92
N PHE A 92 -5.30 -8.73 -2.62
CA PHE A 92 -6.21 -8.68 -1.48
C PHE A 92 -6.85 -10.03 -1.15
N GLY A 93 -7.11 -10.25 0.13
CA GLY A 93 -7.72 -11.51 0.61
C GLY A 93 -9.03 -11.87 -0.08
N ARG A 94 -9.91 -10.87 -0.33
CA ARG A 94 -11.13 -11.06 -1.13
C ARG A 94 -10.83 -11.47 -2.56
N GLY A 95 -9.79 -10.89 -3.17
CA GLY A 95 -9.33 -11.29 -4.51
C GLY A 95 -8.89 -12.74 -4.55
N GLY A 96 -8.12 -13.19 -3.54
CA GLY A 96 -7.73 -14.58 -3.37
C GLY A 96 -8.93 -15.53 -3.27
N ALA A 97 -9.94 -15.17 -2.46
CA ALA A 97 -11.16 -15.96 -2.33
C ALA A 97 -11.97 -16.05 -3.63
N LEU A 98 -11.98 -15.00 -4.45
CA LEU A 98 -12.63 -15.01 -5.77
C LEU A 98 -11.82 -15.78 -6.83
N ALA A 99 -10.49 -15.73 -6.73
CA ALA A 99 -9.59 -16.42 -7.64
C ALA A 99 -9.45 -17.93 -7.34
N LEU A 100 -9.77 -18.39 -6.13
CA LEU A 100 -9.62 -19.77 -5.71
C LEU A 100 -10.31 -20.81 -6.64
N PRO A 101 -11.59 -20.64 -7.04
CA PRO A 101 -12.20 -21.57 -8.00
C PRO A 101 -11.49 -21.56 -9.35
N LEU A 102 -11.01 -20.41 -9.80
CA LEU A 102 -10.28 -20.25 -11.05
C LEU A 102 -8.94 -20.99 -11.01
N ALA A 103 -8.18 -20.82 -9.92
CA ALA A 103 -6.91 -21.52 -9.72
C ALA A 103 -7.10 -23.04 -9.72
N ARG A 104 -8.13 -23.54 -9.01
CA ARG A 104 -8.46 -24.97 -8.98
C ARG A 104 -8.84 -25.54 -10.35
N GLN A 105 -9.67 -24.85 -11.12
CA GLN A 105 -10.11 -25.27 -12.45
C GLN A 105 -8.96 -25.26 -13.48
N LEU A 106 -7.98 -24.36 -13.31
CA LEU A 106 -6.79 -24.28 -14.16
C LEU A 106 -5.64 -25.16 -13.66
N GLY A 107 -5.72 -25.73 -12.45
CA GLY A 107 -4.64 -26.51 -11.82
C GLY A 107 -3.41 -25.64 -11.47
N LEU A 108 -3.59 -24.35 -11.21
CA LEU A 108 -2.49 -23.41 -10.98
C LEU A 108 -2.21 -23.19 -9.49
N PRO A 109 -0.94 -23.06 -9.08
CA PRO A 109 -0.61 -22.57 -7.76
C PRO A 109 -1.17 -21.15 -7.59
N LEU A 110 -1.80 -20.90 -6.42
CA LEU A 110 -2.40 -19.61 -6.08
C LEU A 110 -1.53 -18.87 -5.07
N TYR A 111 -1.18 -17.64 -5.38
CA TYR A 111 -0.49 -16.70 -4.50
C TYR A 111 -1.41 -15.53 -4.20
N VAL A 112 -1.42 -15.03 -2.96
CA VAL A 112 -2.32 -13.94 -2.57
C VAL A 112 -1.56 -12.87 -1.82
N THR A 113 -1.53 -11.64 -2.35
CA THR A 113 -0.94 -10.50 -1.64
C THR A 113 -1.98 -9.78 -0.78
N TYR A 114 -1.63 -9.60 0.51
CA TYR A 114 -2.38 -8.81 1.48
C TYR A 114 -1.73 -7.43 1.67
N HIS A 115 -2.57 -6.38 1.67
CA HIS A 115 -2.11 -4.98 1.58
C HIS A 115 -2.35 -4.15 2.84
N GLY A 116 -2.90 -4.70 3.92
CA GLY A 116 -3.16 -4.03 5.20
C GLY A 116 -4.61 -4.17 5.64
N GLY A 117 -5.49 -3.26 5.27
CA GLY A 117 -6.89 -3.29 5.73
C GLY A 117 -7.65 -4.59 5.42
N ASP A 118 -7.23 -5.35 4.42
CA ASP A 118 -7.77 -6.69 4.13
C ASP A 118 -7.25 -7.78 5.08
N ALA A 119 -6.18 -7.50 5.83
CA ALA A 119 -5.64 -8.36 6.88
C ALA A 119 -6.05 -7.90 8.29
N THR A 120 -6.50 -6.66 8.47
CA THR A 120 -6.65 -6.05 9.80
C THR A 120 -8.08 -5.71 10.18
N LYS A 121 -8.95 -5.41 9.20
CA LYS A 121 -10.32 -5.00 9.50
C LYS A 121 -11.12 -6.03 10.29
N ASN A 122 -11.66 -5.62 11.41
CA ASN A 122 -12.53 -6.44 12.27
C ASN A 122 -13.78 -6.97 11.54
N THR A 123 -14.17 -6.34 10.42
CA THR A 123 -15.31 -6.80 9.60
C THR A 123 -15.11 -8.21 9.02
N HIS A 124 -13.86 -8.66 8.90
CA HIS A 124 -13.56 -10.04 8.45
C HIS A 124 -13.74 -11.07 9.56
N GLN A 125 -13.60 -10.65 10.83
CA GLN A 125 -13.75 -11.49 12.02
C GLN A 125 -15.17 -11.46 12.60
N ARG A 126 -16.00 -10.45 12.26
CA ARG A 126 -17.38 -10.37 12.77
C ARG A 126 -18.22 -11.53 12.23
N GLN A 127 -18.84 -12.27 13.13
CA GLN A 127 -19.90 -13.22 12.77
C GLN A 127 -21.03 -12.46 12.08
N ARG A 128 -21.35 -12.86 10.87
CA ARG A 128 -22.46 -12.33 10.08
C ARG A 128 -23.51 -13.40 9.90
N LEU A 129 -24.79 -13.02 9.94
CA LEU A 129 -25.90 -13.92 9.60
C LEU A 129 -25.69 -14.55 8.22
N ILE A 130 -25.19 -13.76 7.26
CA ILE A 130 -24.80 -14.24 5.93
C ILE A 130 -23.30 -13.98 5.75
N PRO A 131 -22.46 -15.02 5.78
CA PRO A 131 -21.02 -14.87 5.60
C PRO A 131 -20.67 -14.32 4.22
N THR A 132 -19.66 -13.46 4.16
CA THR A 132 -19.11 -12.96 2.90
C THR A 132 -18.47 -14.08 2.08
N ILE A 133 -18.25 -13.87 0.78
CA ILE A 133 -17.54 -14.84 -0.07
C ILE A 133 -16.14 -15.14 0.49
N TYR A 134 -15.46 -14.12 1.02
CA TYR A 134 -14.17 -14.30 1.68
C TYR A 134 -14.28 -15.25 2.89
N GLN A 135 -15.20 -15.00 3.81
CA GLN A 135 -15.41 -15.86 4.99
C GLN A 135 -15.77 -17.30 4.62
N ARG A 136 -16.65 -17.49 3.61
CA ARG A 136 -17.06 -18.84 3.15
C ARG A 136 -15.91 -19.64 2.54
N ARG A 137 -14.93 -18.97 1.92
CA ARG A 137 -13.84 -19.63 1.20
C ARG A 137 -12.50 -19.57 1.95
N LEU A 138 -12.45 -18.95 3.12
CA LEU A 138 -11.20 -18.68 3.82
C LEU A 138 -10.43 -19.96 4.15
N ALA A 139 -11.05 -20.95 4.78
CA ALA A 139 -10.40 -22.23 5.11
C ALA A 139 -9.86 -22.94 3.86
N ALA A 140 -10.67 -23.01 2.80
CA ALA A 140 -10.25 -23.60 1.53
C ALA A 140 -9.16 -22.78 0.82
N LEU A 141 -9.10 -21.47 1.04
CA LEU A 141 -8.04 -20.59 0.54
C LEU A 141 -6.73 -20.84 1.30
N GLN A 142 -6.80 -20.93 2.64
CA GLN A 142 -5.65 -21.21 3.50
C GLN A 142 -5.03 -22.58 3.17
N ASP A 143 -5.86 -23.58 2.90
CA ASP A 143 -5.41 -24.90 2.47
C ASP A 143 -4.74 -24.86 1.08
N TYR A 144 -5.43 -24.32 0.07
CA TYR A 144 -5.02 -24.41 -1.32
C TYR A 144 -3.89 -23.47 -1.71
N ALA A 145 -3.85 -22.24 -1.15
CA ALA A 145 -2.86 -21.25 -1.55
C ALA A 145 -1.43 -21.75 -1.30
N ARG A 146 -0.55 -21.51 -2.26
CA ARG A 146 0.87 -21.84 -2.16
C ARG A 146 1.58 -20.90 -1.18
N ALA A 147 1.27 -19.62 -1.22
CA ALA A 147 1.77 -18.62 -0.27
C ALA A 147 0.85 -17.40 -0.17
N PHE A 148 0.93 -16.72 0.98
CA PHE A 148 0.33 -15.44 1.26
C PHE A 148 1.44 -14.39 1.35
N LEU A 149 1.49 -13.49 0.37
CA LEU A 149 2.48 -12.44 0.30
C LEU A 149 2.00 -11.25 1.15
N CYS A 150 2.79 -10.88 2.13
CA CYS A 150 2.46 -9.83 3.09
C CYS A 150 3.31 -8.59 2.78
N VAL A 151 2.69 -7.43 2.59
CA VAL A 151 3.42 -6.21 2.24
C VAL A 151 4.28 -5.65 3.39
N SER A 152 4.25 -6.30 4.54
CA SER A 152 5.07 -6.02 5.72
C SER A 152 5.06 -7.22 6.67
N ASP A 153 6.03 -7.29 7.56
CA ASP A 153 6.05 -8.26 8.67
C ASP A 153 4.87 -8.02 9.64
N PHE A 154 4.43 -6.77 9.77
CA PHE A 154 3.21 -6.45 10.51
C PHE A 154 2.00 -7.19 9.93
N VAL A 155 1.82 -7.15 8.61
CA VAL A 155 0.70 -7.86 7.95
C VAL A 155 0.86 -9.38 8.11
N ALA A 156 2.08 -9.91 8.02
CA ALA A 156 2.34 -11.33 8.24
C ALA A 156 1.95 -11.78 9.66
N ARG A 157 2.34 -11.01 10.68
CA ARG A 157 1.94 -11.27 12.08
C ARG A 157 0.41 -11.23 12.24
N ARG A 158 -0.26 -10.20 11.69
CA ARG A 158 -1.74 -10.09 11.75
C ARG A 158 -2.46 -11.28 11.10
N LEU A 159 -1.94 -11.83 10.00
CA LEU A 159 -2.50 -13.04 9.38
C LEU A 159 -2.20 -14.29 10.22
N ALA A 160 -0.99 -14.41 10.79
CA ALA A 160 -0.66 -15.51 11.69
C ALA A 160 -1.60 -15.56 12.91
N ASP A 161 -1.91 -14.40 13.51
CA ASP A 161 -2.83 -14.27 14.64
C ASP A 161 -4.29 -14.63 14.24
N GLN A 162 -4.62 -14.57 12.95
CA GLN A 162 -5.90 -15.01 12.40
C GLN A 162 -5.92 -16.49 11.98
N GLY A 163 -4.87 -17.25 12.29
CA GLY A 163 -4.79 -18.69 12.02
C GLY A 163 -4.34 -19.05 10.61
N PHE A 164 -3.69 -18.14 9.89
CA PHE A 164 -3.04 -18.51 8.63
C PHE A 164 -1.81 -19.37 8.88
N PRO A 165 -1.55 -20.40 8.04
CA PRO A 165 -0.37 -21.25 8.16
C PRO A 165 0.91 -20.42 8.07
N ARG A 166 1.75 -20.48 9.11
CA ARG A 166 2.96 -19.62 9.21
C ARG A 166 3.99 -19.94 8.12
N ASP A 167 4.08 -21.18 7.69
CA ASP A 167 4.94 -21.68 6.62
C ASP A 167 4.53 -21.17 5.23
N LYS A 168 3.30 -20.65 5.09
CA LYS A 168 2.80 -20.02 3.85
C LYS A 168 2.86 -18.50 3.89
N LEU A 169 3.25 -17.86 5.00
CA LEU A 169 3.36 -16.42 5.11
C LEU A 169 4.75 -15.95 4.64
N VAL A 170 4.77 -15.09 3.63
CA VAL A 170 6.01 -14.55 3.05
C VAL A 170 5.94 -13.03 3.03
N THR A 171 6.84 -12.36 3.72
CA THR A 171 6.97 -10.91 3.62
C THR A 171 7.53 -10.54 2.25
N HIS A 172 6.75 -9.76 1.51
CA HIS A 172 7.11 -9.23 0.19
C HIS A 172 6.69 -7.76 0.13
N TYR A 173 7.66 -6.85 0.28
CA TYR A 173 7.41 -5.42 0.36
C TYR A 173 6.88 -4.85 -0.96
N ILE A 174 6.10 -3.78 -0.85
CA ILE A 174 5.78 -2.92 -2.00
C ILE A 174 7.04 -2.17 -2.37
N GLY A 175 7.45 -2.28 -3.64
CA GLY A 175 8.59 -1.55 -4.15
C GLY A 175 8.22 -0.17 -4.68
N ILE A 176 9.19 0.75 -4.65
CA ILE A 176 9.12 2.04 -5.34
C ILE A 176 10.32 2.16 -6.31
N ASP A 177 10.12 2.86 -7.41
CA ASP A 177 11.21 3.12 -8.36
C ASP A 177 12.29 4.01 -7.73
N CYS A 178 13.46 3.42 -7.49
CA CYS A 178 14.63 4.07 -6.91
C CYS A 178 15.63 4.60 -7.94
N SER A 179 15.32 4.57 -9.23
CA SER A 179 16.22 5.05 -10.29
C SER A 179 16.49 6.56 -10.21
N ARG A 180 15.61 7.30 -9.53
CA ARG A 180 15.71 8.75 -9.33
C ARG A 180 15.43 9.08 -7.87
N LEU A 181 16.50 9.09 -7.07
CA LEU A 181 16.46 9.58 -5.70
C LEU A 181 16.87 11.04 -5.67
N GLU A 182 16.07 11.86 -5.00
CA GLU A 182 16.45 13.25 -4.73
C GLU A 182 17.48 13.31 -3.61
N ALA A 183 18.49 14.15 -3.78
CA ALA A 183 19.56 14.28 -2.80
C ALA A 183 19.03 14.81 -1.44
N PRO A 184 19.51 14.25 -0.32
CA PRO A 184 19.22 14.80 1.00
C PRO A 184 19.79 16.22 1.12
N GLN A 185 18.92 17.15 1.50
CA GLN A 185 19.32 18.56 1.70
C GLN A 185 18.44 19.24 2.74
N ALA A 186 18.98 20.30 3.34
CA ALA A 186 18.19 21.17 4.22
C ALA A 186 17.09 21.88 3.42
N ARG A 187 15.91 21.96 3.99
CA ARG A 187 14.71 22.50 3.34
C ARG A 187 13.97 23.46 4.26
N THR A 188 13.36 24.47 3.68
CA THR A 188 12.63 25.52 4.40
C THR A 188 11.15 25.58 4.00
N GLY A 189 10.66 24.57 3.30
CA GLY A 189 9.27 24.46 2.87
C GLY A 189 8.31 24.19 4.06
N PRO A 190 7.02 24.02 3.80
CA PRO A 190 6.08 23.57 4.82
C PRO A 190 6.34 22.12 5.21
N TYR A 191 5.85 21.71 6.38
CA TYR A 191 5.59 20.30 6.65
C TYR A 191 4.48 19.81 5.73
N LEU A 192 4.51 18.57 5.32
CA LEU A 192 3.55 18.01 4.37
C LEU A 192 2.89 16.76 4.94
N PHE A 193 1.58 16.75 5.01
CA PHE A 193 0.80 15.52 5.05
C PHE A 193 0.31 15.19 3.63
N ALA A 194 0.38 13.91 3.24
CA ALA A 194 -0.16 13.45 1.97
C ALA A 194 -0.91 12.13 2.14
N GLY A 195 -2.18 12.11 1.74
CA GLY A 195 -3.00 10.91 1.81
C GLY A 195 -4.49 11.16 1.84
N ARG A 196 -5.27 10.07 1.80
CA ARG A 196 -6.71 10.15 1.91
C ARG A 196 -7.11 10.61 3.31
N LEU A 197 -8.03 11.58 3.41
CA LEU A 197 -8.51 12.11 4.69
C LEU A 197 -9.52 11.13 5.32
N THR A 198 -9.00 10.19 6.13
CA THR A 198 -9.75 9.16 6.86
C THR A 198 -9.13 8.94 8.24
N GLY A 199 -9.92 8.46 9.21
CA GLY A 199 -9.51 8.29 10.61
C GLY A 199 -8.17 7.58 10.81
N LYS A 200 -7.88 6.54 10.02
CA LYS A 200 -6.60 5.81 10.13
C LYS A 200 -5.37 6.62 9.69
N LYS A 201 -5.56 7.75 9.00
CA LYS A 201 -4.44 8.62 8.58
C LYS A 201 -4.02 9.62 9.66
N GLY A 202 -4.80 9.77 10.75
CA GLY A 202 -4.40 10.48 11.95
C GLY A 202 -4.18 11.98 11.80
N VAL A 203 -4.78 12.64 10.78
CA VAL A 203 -4.61 14.09 10.56
C VAL A 203 -5.13 14.89 11.75
N ASP A 204 -6.16 14.42 12.44
CA ASP A 204 -6.67 15.01 13.67
C ASP A 204 -5.63 15.00 14.80
N VAL A 205 -4.83 13.94 14.94
CA VAL A 205 -3.70 13.86 15.88
C VAL A 205 -2.62 14.87 15.51
N LEU A 206 -2.33 15.03 14.21
CA LEU A 206 -1.38 16.04 13.73
C LEU A 206 -1.87 17.46 14.03
N LEU A 207 -3.13 17.78 13.79
CA LEU A 207 -3.72 19.08 14.12
C LEU A 207 -3.70 19.32 15.64
N ALA A 208 -3.98 18.30 16.46
CA ALA A 208 -3.85 18.39 17.90
C ALA A 208 -2.40 18.66 18.32
N ALA A 209 -1.40 18.03 17.71
CA ALA A 209 0.02 18.31 17.95
C ALA A 209 0.39 19.75 17.60
N MET A 210 -0.11 20.28 16.48
CA MET A 210 0.08 21.70 16.11
C MET A 210 -0.50 22.66 17.17
N ARG A 211 -1.67 22.35 17.74
CA ARG A 211 -2.27 23.12 18.83
C ARG A 211 -1.44 23.09 20.11
N ARG A 212 -0.82 21.94 20.43
CA ARG A 212 0.08 21.83 21.57
C ARG A 212 1.29 22.75 21.43
N LEU A 213 1.91 22.77 20.24
CA LEU A 213 3.01 23.72 19.96
C LEU A 213 2.57 25.16 20.13
N GLN A 214 1.39 25.53 19.60
CA GLN A 214 0.84 26.87 19.74
C GLN A 214 0.58 27.25 21.20
N ALA A 215 -0.06 26.38 21.97
CA ALA A 215 -0.37 26.59 23.37
C ALA A 215 0.89 26.72 24.26
N ALA A 216 1.96 26.00 23.90
CA ALA A 216 3.25 26.07 24.59
C ALA A 216 4.10 27.29 24.17
N GLY A 217 3.62 28.14 23.25
CA GLY A 217 4.37 29.30 22.73
C GLY A 217 5.54 28.92 21.80
N HIS A 218 5.57 27.68 21.33
CA HIS A 218 6.59 27.24 20.38
C HIS A 218 6.32 27.74 18.96
N VAL A 219 7.35 27.66 18.11
CA VAL A 219 7.21 27.96 16.68
C VAL A 219 6.30 26.91 16.04
N VAL A 220 5.10 27.31 15.62
CA VAL A 220 4.21 26.45 14.86
C VAL A 220 4.68 26.42 13.40
N PRO A 221 5.05 25.24 12.83
CA PRO A 221 5.48 25.17 11.46
C PRO A 221 4.30 25.35 10.48
N ARG A 222 4.58 25.77 9.24
CA ARG A 222 3.58 25.72 8.17
C ARG A 222 3.28 24.27 7.83
N LEU A 223 2.01 23.91 7.68
CA LEU A 223 1.55 22.59 7.33
C LEU A 223 0.67 22.64 6.07
N ASP A 224 1.09 21.91 5.04
CA ASP A 224 0.28 21.62 3.86
C ASP A 224 -0.36 20.24 3.97
N ILE A 225 -1.67 20.15 3.83
CA ILE A 225 -2.45 18.89 3.85
C ILE A 225 -2.91 18.60 2.43
N ALA A 226 -2.22 17.65 1.76
CA ALA A 226 -2.54 17.21 0.41
C ALA A 226 -3.38 15.93 0.44
N GLY A 227 -4.61 16.01 -0.03
CA GLY A 227 -5.54 14.90 -0.09
C GLY A 227 -6.99 15.32 0.05
N ALA A 228 -7.87 14.37 -0.15
CA ALA A 228 -9.31 14.51 0.05
C ALA A 228 -9.86 13.25 0.72
N GLY A 229 -11.03 13.35 1.34
CA GLY A 229 -11.64 12.19 1.99
C GLY A 229 -12.88 12.53 2.80
N PRO A 230 -13.55 11.52 3.35
CA PRO A 230 -14.81 11.71 4.08
C PRO A 230 -14.67 12.58 5.32
N ASP A 231 -13.48 12.64 5.94
CA ASP A 231 -13.25 13.37 7.18
C ASP A 231 -12.84 14.83 6.94
N GLU A 232 -12.79 15.31 5.68
CA GLU A 232 -12.26 16.64 5.34
C GLU A 232 -12.97 17.77 6.08
N ALA A 233 -14.31 17.74 6.16
CA ALA A 233 -15.07 18.78 6.83
C ALA A 233 -14.74 18.85 8.34
N LEU A 234 -14.62 17.69 9.00
CA LEU A 234 -14.24 17.58 10.41
C LEU A 234 -12.82 18.09 10.65
N LEU A 235 -11.89 17.74 9.75
CA LEU A 235 -10.50 18.17 9.86
C LEU A 235 -10.32 19.67 9.63
N ARG A 236 -11.08 20.26 8.71
CA ARG A 236 -11.09 21.72 8.52
C ARG A 236 -11.62 22.44 9.77
N ALA A 237 -12.70 21.95 10.37
CA ALA A 237 -13.18 22.48 11.64
C ALA A 237 -12.16 22.30 12.79
N ALA A 238 -11.46 21.16 12.83
CA ALA A 238 -10.39 20.93 13.80
C ALA A 238 -9.16 21.82 13.55
N ALA A 239 -8.97 22.37 12.38
CA ALA A 239 -7.88 23.28 12.05
C ALA A 239 -8.22 24.76 12.31
N ASP A 240 -9.46 25.09 12.74
CA ASP A 240 -9.86 26.47 13.05
C ASP A 240 -8.90 27.09 14.08
N GLY A 241 -8.44 28.34 13.85
CA GLY A 241 -7.43 29.01 14.68
C GLY A 241 -5.98 28.49 14.49
N LEU A 242 -5.72 27.61 13.51
CA LEU A 242 -4.37 27.21 13.07
C LEU A 242 -4.04 27.89 11.73
N ASP A 243 -3.68 29.17 11.74
CA ASP A 243 -3.50 30.01 10.53
C ASP A 243 -2.42 29.49 9.57
N LYS A 244 -1.52 28.62 10.05
CA LYS A 244 -0.42 28.06 9.25
C LYS A 244 -0.77 26.72 8.59
N VAL A 245 -2.02 26.23 8.72
CA VAL A 245 -2.49 24.98 8.10
C VAL A 245 -3.23 25.29 6.80
N ARG A 246 -2.84 24.61 5.70
CA ARG A 246 -3.49 24.75 4.40
C ARG A 246 -3.94 23.38 3.88
N PHE A 247 -5.19 23.29 3.46
CA PHE A 247 -5.72 22.13 2.76
C PHE A 247 -5.61 22.36 1.25
N LEU A 248 -4.83 21.51 0.58
CA LEU A 248 -4.54 21.61 -0.86
C LEU A 248 -5.51 20.78 -1.72
N GLY A 249 -6.38 19.98 -1.10
CA GLY A 249 -7.23 19.03 -1.81
C GLY A 249 -6.41 17.89 -2.46
N TRP A 250 -7.06 17.14 -3.33
CA TRP A 250 -6.40 16.06 -4.06
C TRP A 250 -5.32 16.61 -5.01
N GLN A 251 -4.18 15.93 -5.04
CA GLN A 251 -3.04 16.30 -5.88
C GLN A 251 -2.70 15.19 -6.86
N THR A 252 -2.27 15.56 -8.08
CA THR A 252 -1.71 14.59 -9.03
C THR A 252 -0.38 14.01 -8.49
N PRO A 253 0.05 12.82 -8.94
CA PRO A 253 1.34 12.25 -8.54
C PRO A 253 2.53 13.20 -8.77
N ASP A 254 2.56 13.90 -9.90
CA ASP A 254 3.64 14.87 -10.22
C ASP A 254 3.60 16.11 -9.31
N ALA A 255 2.41 16.63 -9.00
CA ALA A 255 2.25 17.72 -8.06
C ALA A 255 2.68 17.30 -6.65
N LEU A 256 2.29 16.10 -6.23
CA LEU A 256 2.66 15.55 -4.93
C LEU A 256 4.18 15.34 -4.83
N ALA A 257 4.83 14.82 -5.85
CA ALA A 257 6.29 14.68 -5.89
C ALA A 257 7.00 16.05 -5.71
N LYS A 258 6.51 17.10 -6.38
CA LYS A 258 7.03 18.46 -6.22
C LYS A 258 6.79 19.02 -4.81
N LEU A 259 5.65 18.70 -4.19
CA LEU A 259 5.38 19.09 -2.80
C LEU A 259 6.34 18.39 -1.84
N MET A 260 6.55 17.08 -1.99
CA MET A 260 7.49 16.31 -1.18
C MET A 260 8.93 16.81 -1.36
N ALA A 261 9.35 17.07 -2.59
CA ALA A 261 10.71 17.55 -2.89
C ALA A 261 11.07 18.87 -2.20
N ARG A 262 10.10 19.72 -1.86
CA ARG A 262 10.32 20.99 -1.15
C ARG A 262 9.95 20.95 0.34
N ALA A 263 9.25 19.93 0.79
CA ALA A 263 8.79 19.84 2.17
C ALA A 263 9.96 19.74 3.15
N THR A 264 9.89 20.47 4.27
CA THR A 264 10.87 20.34 5.38
C THR A 264 10.83 18.93 5.97
N ALA A 265 9.64 18.38 6.14
CA ALA A 265 9.42 16.97 6.46
C ALA A 265 8.04 16.53 5.97
N VAL A 266 7.90 15.21 5.70
CA VAL A 266 6.59 14.58 5.47
C VAL A 266 6.13 13.93 6.77
N VAL A 267 4.92 14.30 7.21
CA VAL A 267 4.33 13.78 8.45
C VAL A 267 3.30 12.72 8.14
N VAL A 268 3.48 11.52 8.72
CA VAL A 268 2.63 10.35 8.48
C VAL A 268 2.10 9.83 9.82
N PRO A 269 1.08 10.48 10.42
CA PRO A 269 0.57 10.19 11.76
C PRO A 269 -0.45 9.05 11.76
N SER A 270 -0.22 8.03 10.92
CA SER A 270 -1.14 6.90 10.74
C SER A 270 -1.37 6.13 12.04
N ARG A 271 -2.57 5.57 12.18
CA ARG A 271 -2.99 4.82 13.36
C ARG A 271 -3.96 3.70 13.00
N GLU A 272 -4.21 2.79 13.92
CA GLU A 272 -5.32 1.87 13.80
C GLU A 272 -6.64 2.61 13.92
N ALA A 273 -7.55 2.41 12.96
CA ALA A 273 -8.89 2.99 13.03
C ALA A 273 -9.80 2.18 13.97
N ALA A 274 -10.92 2.78 14.39
CA ALA A 274 -11.87 2.14 15.31
C ALA A 274 -12.45 0.81 14.80
N ASP A 275 -12.48 0.59 13.49
CA ASP A 275 -12.92 -0.67 12.87
C ASP A 275 -11.75 -1.68 12.67
N GLY A 276 -10.56 -1.40 13.21
CA GLY A 276 -9.36 -2.20 13.06
C GLY A 276 -8.64 -2.03 11.72
N ASP A 277 -9.06 -1.05 10.88
CA ASP A 277 -8.38 -0.79 9.61
C ASP A 277 -6.99 -0.20 9.88
N CYS A 278 -5.94 -0.90 9.47
CA CYS A 278 -4.57 -0.45 9.50
C CYS A 278 -4.00 -0.29 8.08
N GLU A 279 -2.92 0.44 7.98
CA GLU A 279 -2.05 0.37 6.81
C GLU A 279 -1.35 -1.00 6.73
N GLY A 280 -0.85 -1.39 5.56
CA GLY A 280 0.13 -2.47 5.45
C GLY A 280 1.55 -1.88 5.56
N LEU A 281 1.92 -1.15 4.50
CA LEU A 281 3.08 -0.27 4.42
C LEU A 281 2.64 0.97 3.66
N PRO A 282 2.56 2.17 4.30
CA PRO A 282 2.14 3.39 3.62
C PRO A 282 3.15 3.81 2.54
N THR A 283 2.77 3.74 1.27
CA THR A 283 3.66 4.11 0.16
C THR A 283 4.15 5.54 0.22
N VAL A 284 3.39 6.44 0.85
CA VAL A 284 3.78 7.83 1.06
C VAL A 284 5.10 7.97 1.82
N VAL A 285 5.45 7.02 2.71
CA VAL A 285 6.75 6.98 3.40
C VAL A 285 7.86 6.71 2.39
N LEU A 286 7.67 5.72 1.52
CA LEU A 286 8.64 5.39 0.46
C LEU A 286 8.81 6.57 -0.52
N GLU A 287 7.69 7.20 -0.90
CA GLU A 287 7.65 8.36 -1.80
C GLU A 287 8.38 9.56 -1.19
N ALA A 288 8.19 9.83 0.10
CA ALA A 288 8.89 10.89 0.82
C ALA A 288 10.41 10.67 0.84
N ILE A 289 10.85 9.44 1.20
CA ILE A 289 12.27 9.09 1.22
C ILE A 289 12.88 9.21 -0.18
N ARG A 290 12.20 8.74 -1.22
CA ARG A 290 12.63 8.88 -2.62
C ARG A 290 12.78 10.36 -3.01
N ALA A 291 11.84 11.20 -2.60
CA ALA A 291 11.88 12.65 -2.84
C ALA A 291 12.90 13.38 -1.93
N GLY A 292 13.72 12.65 -1.16
CA GLY A 292 14.71 13.22 -0.27
C GLY A 292 14.11 13.98 0.91
N ALA A 293 12.85 13.74 1.28
CA ALA A 293 12.17 14.40 2.39
C ALA A 293 12.32 13.59 3.68
N PRO A 294 12.69 14.22 4.81
CA PRO A 294 12.66 13.61 6.12
C PRO A 294 11.25 13.13 6.48
N VAL A 295 11.16 12.02 7.19
CA VAL A 295 9.88 11.45 7.62
C VAL A 295 9.71 11.57 9.14
N ILE A 296 8.58 12.14 9.56
CA ILE A 296 8.09 12.13 10.94
C ILE A 296 6.81 11.30 10.92
N ALA A 297 6.77 10.18 11.62
CA ALA A 297 5.64 9.26 11.54
C ALA A 297 5.26 8.67 12.89
N THR A 298 4.25 7.83 12.91
CA THR A 298 3.92 6.99 14.05
C THR A 298 4.51 5.60 13.93
N ARG A 299 4.67 4.88 15.05
CA ARG A 299 5.06 3.46 15.09
C ARG A 299 3.90 2.56 14.64
N HIS A 300 3.34 2.85 13.46
CA HIS A 300 2.15 2.20 12.92
C HIS A 300 2.51 1.21 11.82
N ALA A 301 1.90 0.02 11.87
CA ALA A 301 1.96 -1.00 10.83
C ALA A 301 3.41 -1.29 10.37
N GLY A 302 3.67 -1.27 9.06
CA GLY A 302 4.99 -1.49 8.48
C GLY A 302 5.95 -0.29 8.51
N ILE A 303 5.57 0.87 9.06
CA ILE A 303 6.45 2.06 9.10
C ILE A 303 7.76 1.79 9.84
N PRO A 304 7.78 1.10 11.02
CA PRO A 304 9.04 0.77 11.70
C PRO A 304 9.95 -0.19 10.94
N GLU A 305 9.45 -0.82 9.89
CA GLU A 305 10.24 -1.72 9.05
C GLU A 305 11.14 -0.96 8.05
N ILE A 306 10.86 0.31 7.79
CA ILE A 306 11.71 1.17 6.96
C ILE A 306 12.31 2.35 7.74
N ILE A 307 11.60 2.89 8.74
CA ILE A 307 12.08 4.01 9.57
C ILE A 307 12.54 3.48 10.93
N THR A 308 13.81 3.73 11.26
CA THR A 308 14.35 3.56 12.60
C THR A 308 14.38 4.93 13.27
N HIS A 309 13.75 5.05 14.45
CA HIS A 309 13.66 6.28 15.21
C HIS A 309 15.04 6.87 15.50
N GLU A 310 15.20 8.17 15.24
CA GLU A 310 16.44 8.96 15.41
C GLU A 310 17.64 8.50 14.56
N VAL A 311 17.43 7.52 13.67
CA VAL A 311 18.46 7.04 12.74
C VAL A 311 18.10 7.36 11.29
N SER A 312 16.85 7.07 10.90
CA SER A 312 16.36 7.29 9.53
C SER A 312 15.06 8.09 9.46
N GLY A 313 14.62 8.63 10.58
CA GLY A 313 13.42 9.47 10.75
C GLY A 313 12.97 9.51 12.20
N LEU A 314 11.84 10.13 12.46
CA LEU A 314 11.29 10.28 13.80
C LEU A 314 9.97 9.51 13.94
N LEU A 315 9.81 8.73 15.01
CA LEU A 315 8.63 7.89 15.24
C LEU A 315 8.00 8.17 16.60
N ALA A 316 6.76 8.68 16.61
CA ALA A 316 5.90 8.81 17.80
C ALA A 316 5.06 7.53 18.04
N PRO A 317 4.51 7.32 19.24
CA PRO A 317 3.40 6.40 19.44
C PRO A 317 2.16 6.82 18.64
N GLU A 318 1.29 5.85 18.32
CA GLU A 318 -0.01 6.15 17.72
C GLU A 318 -0.90 6.92 18.71
N ASN A 319 -1.76 7.80 18.18
CA ASN A 319 -2.73 8.59 18.98
C ASN A 319 -2.12 9.50 20.05
N ASP A 320 -0.83 9.77 20.00
CA ASP A 320 -0.12 10.60 20.98
C ASP A 320 0.26 11.95 20.34
N ALA A 321 -0.62 12.95 20.55
CA ALA A 321 -0.41 14.30 20.02
C ALA A 321 0.72 15.05 20.76
N ASP A 322 0.99 14.70 22.01
CA ASP A 322 2.08 15.33 22.79
C ASP A 322 3.43 14.82 22.32
N ALA A 323 3.59 13.50 22.14
CA ALA A 323 4.79 12.94 21.57
C ALA A 323 5.02 13.42 20.12
N LEU A 324 3.97 13.51 19.31
CA LEU A 324 4.10 14.04 17.95
C LEU A 324 4.51 15.52 17.95
N ALA A 325 3.97 16.35 18.84
CA ALA A 325 4.35 17.75 19.01
C ALA A 325 5.84 17.87 19.41
N ALA A 326 6.30 17.05 20.35
CA ALA A 326 7.71 17.00 20.73
C ALA A 326 8.63 16.66 19.56
N LEU A 327 8.25 15.69 18.70
CA LEU A 327 9.04 15.35 17.52
C LEU A 327 9.02 16.44 16.44
N LEU A 328 7.89 17.16 16.28
CA LEU A 328 7.82 18.32 15.39
C LEU A 328 8.75 19.43 15.88
N GLN A 329 8.78 19.69 17.20
CA GLN A 329 9.70 20.66 17.81
C GLN A 329 11.17 20.22 17.67
N GLN A 330 11.47 18.94 17.95
CA GLN A 330 12.80 18.37 17.76
C GLN A 330 13.30 18.54 16.30
N ALA A 331 12.42 18.36 15.33
CA ALA A 331 12.75 18.53 13.92
C ALA A 331 13.01 20.01 13.56
N ILE A 332 12.35 20.95 14.22
CA ILE A 332 12.60 22.39 14.08
C ILE A 332 13.96 22.75 14.67
N ASP A 333 14.21 22.32 15.90
CA ASP A 333 15.44 22.67 16.65
C ASP A 333 16.69 22.02 16.03
N ASN A 334 16.53 20.82 15.45
CA ASN A 334 17.61 20.05 14.85
C ASN A 334 17.53 19.94 13.33
N ALA A 335 17.04 20.96 12.64
CA ALA A 335 16.82 20.94 11.20
C ALA A 335 18.07 20.55 10.38
N ALA A 336 19.27 20.87 10.87
CA ALA A 336 20.55 20.50 10.25
C ALA A 336 20.81 18.98 10.23
N HIS A 337 20.21 18.20 11.12
CA HIS A 337 20.36 16.74 11.18
C HIS A 337 19.38 15.98 10.28
N LEU A 338 18.28 16.59 9.84
CA LEU A 338 17.27 15.93 9.03
C LEU A 338 17.80 15.29 7.73
N PRO A 339 18.77 15.89 7.00
CA PRO A 339 19.36 15.25 5.82
C PRO A 339 20.06 13.92 6.10
N SER A 340 20.65 13.75 7.30
CA SER A 340 21.32 12.48 7.67
C SER A 340 20.31 11.34 7.81
N PHE A 341 19.12 11.61 8.35
CA PHE A 341 18.01 10.65 8.42
C PHE A 341 17.57 10.19 7.02
N VAL A 342 17.45 11.13 6.08
CA VAL A 342 17.11 10.81 4.69
C VAL A 342 18.15 9.89 4.07
N SER A 343 19.44 10.18 4.25
CA SER A 343 20.53 9.33 3.73
C SER A 343 20.45 7.91 4.26
N ALA A 344 20.15 7.75 5.56
CA ALA A 344 19.98 6.43 6.18
C ALA A 344 18.72 5.71 5.64
N ALA A 345 17.60 6.43 5.51
CA ALA A 345 16.36 5.90 4.96
C ALA A 345 16.51 5.47 3.49
N GLN A 346 17.21 6.27 2.66
CA GLN A 346 17.45 5.96 1.25
C GLN A 346 18.30 4.71 1.06
N ARG A 347 19.31 4.46 1.90
CA ARG A 347 20.07 3.20 1.87
C ARG A 347 19.14 2.00 2.06
N ARG A 348 18.23 2.05 3.05
CA ARG A 348 17.27 0.99 3.28
C ARG A 348 16.24 0.88 2.15
N LEU A 349 15.78 2.02 1.63
CA LEU A 349 14.85 2.06 0.49
C LEU A 349 15.40 1.31 -0.72
N THR A 350 16.67 1.56 -1.08
CA THR A 350 17.31 0.94 -2.24
C THR A 350 17.61 -0.54 -2.04
N THR A 351 17.89 -0.98 -0.82
CA THR A 351 18.19 -2.38 -0.52
C THR A 351 16.92 -3.24 -0.48
N ASP A 352 15.89 -2.78 0.25
CA ASP A 352 14.79 -3.64 0.63
C ASP A 352 13.47 -3.27 -0.09
N PHE A 353 13.35 -2.03 -0.60
CA PHE A 353 12.10 -1.50 -1.16
C PHE A 353 12.23 -1.00 -2.60
N ASP A 354 13.30 -1.35 -3.30
CA ASP A 354 13.43 -1.03 -4.72
C ASP A 354 12.47 -1.88 -5.55
N ALA A 355 11.70 -1.21 -6.43
CA ALA A 355 10.65 -1.85 -7.23
C ALA A 355 11.19 -2.96 -8.14
N GLN A 356 12.37 -2.77 -8.73
CA GLN A 356 12.95 -3.76 -9.62
C GLN A 356 13.40 -5.00 -8.85
N THR A 357 14.01 -4.80 -7.69
CA THR A 357 14.41 -5.87 -6.78
C THR A 357 13.20 -6.66 -6.27
N GLN A 358 12.16 -5.97 -5.81
CA GLN A 358 10.94 -6.61 -5.33
C GLN A 358 10.17 -7.32 -6.45
N SER A 359 10.14 -6.74 -7.64
CA SER A 359 9.53 -7.37 -8.82
C SER A 359 10.23 -8.69 -9.19
N ARG A 360 11.58 -8.71 -9.23
CA ARG A 360 12.34 -9.95 -9.48
C ARG A 360 12.10 -11.00 -8.39
N ARG A 361 12.06 -10.59 -7.12
CA ARG A 361 11.73 -11.50 -6.01
C ARG A 361 10.33 -12.09 -6.16
N LEU A 362 9.33 -11.27 -6.52
CA LEU A 362 7.98 -11.77 -6.81
C LEU A 362 8.00 -12.79 -7.94
N GLN A 363 8.70 -12.50 -9.03
CA GLN A 363 8.82 -13.44 -10.14
C GLN A 363 9.41 -14.79 -9.71
N GLN A 364 10.45 -14.79 -8.88
CA GLN A 364 11.04 -16.03 -8.34
C GLN A 364 10.01 -16.81 -7.53
N ILE A 365 9.28 -16.14 -6.63
CA ILE A 365 8.21 -16.76 -5.84
C ILE A 365 7.15 -17.41 -6.75
N LEU A 366 6.68 -16.69 -7.77
CA LEU A 366 5.66 -17.19 -8.70
C LEU A 366 6.15 -18.35 -9.58
N LEU A 367 7.46 -18.45 -9.80
CA LEU A 367 8.11 -19.58 -10.48
C LEU A 367 8.36 -20.78 -9.57
N GLY A 368 8.06 -20.67 -8.26
CA GLY A 368 8.28 -21.73 -7.27
C GLY A 368 9.71 -21.83 -6.75
N HIS A 369 10.53 -20.80 -6.99
CA HIS A 369 11.87 -20.67 -6.41
C HIS A 369 11.73 -19.89 -5.09
N SER A 370 11.71 -20.57 -3.97
CA SER A 370 11.69 -20.01 -2.61
C SER A 370 13.11 -19.86 -2.06
#